data_9357f24841e13e69ebf0f34e72f272e1
#
_entry.id   9357f24841e13e69ebf0f34e72f272e1
#
_cell.length_a   1.000
_cell.length_b   1.000
_cell.length_c   1.000
_cell.angle_alpha   90.00
_cell.angle_beta   90.00
_cell.angle_gamma   90.00
#
_symmetry.space_group_name_H-M   'P 1'
#
loop_
_entity.id
_entity.type
_entity.pdbx_description
1 polymer ?
#
loop_
_entity_poly.entity_id
_entity_poly.type
_entity_poly.pdbx_seq_one_letter_code
_entity_poly.pdbx_strand_id
1 'polypeptide(L)'
;MTNAAKLLAAVDQRLSGRVELTLYGRAALQLGFSNPPLDYALSRDVDAVMWIGQAEELLERTNFWSVIEEVNALFADQELYISHFFEESQVVLTTDWMSKRVPIHGRWTNLGLYRLGNEDLFLSKLMRDDPIDRMDAMFIVKSAPLTSDQIRNAIRNARIPKVPEIVEQFKSCASRFKG
;
A
#
# COMPACT_ATOMS: atom_id res chain seq x y z
N MET A 1 9.91 -2.61 -17.42
CA MET A 1 8.74 -2.10 -16.66
C MET A 1 8.35 -3.19 -15.67
N THR A 2 8.14 -2.82 -14.40
CA THR A 2 7.77 -3.77 -13.34
C THR A 2 6.32 -4.20 -13.46
N ASN A 3 5.93 -5.30 -12.80
CA ASN A 3 4.56 -5.81 -12.87
C ASN A 3 3.54 -4.77 -12.38
N ALA A 4 3.81 -4.13 -11.23
CA ALA A 4 2.96 -3.08 -10.71
C ALA A 4 2.82 -1.90 -11.70
N ALA A 5 3.91 -1.46 -12.33
CA ALA A 5 3.87 -0.38 -13.31
C ALA A 5 3.08 -0.77 -14.57
N LYS A 6 3.12 -2.05 -15.00
CA LYS A 6 2.31 -2.53 -16.15
C LYS A 6 0.82 -2.46 -15.83
N LEU A 7 0.42 -2.99 -14.67
CA LEU A 7 -0.99 -2.99 -14.23
C LEU A 7 -1.52 -1.56 -14.12
N LEU A 8 -0.81 -0.70 -13.41
CA LEU A 8 -1.23 0.70 -13.19
C LEU A 8 -1.26 1.52 -14.47
N ALA A 9 -0.34 1.28 -15.42
CA ALA A 9 -0.38 1.93 -16.74
C ALA A 9 -1.60 1.50 -17.55
N ALA A 10 -1.99 0.24 -17.47
CA ALA A 10 -3.19 -0.26 -18.14
C ALA A 10 -4.48 0.33 -17.53
N VAL A 11 -4.52 0.55 -16.22
CA VAL A 11 -5.60 1.26 -15.53
C VAL A 11 -5.65 2.72 -15.97
N ASP A 12 -4.52 3.44 -15.89
CA ASP A 12 -4.42 4.86 -16.24
C ASP A 12 -4.96 5.17 -17.63
N GLN A 13 -4.66 4.30 -18.61
CA GLN A 13 -5.09 4.44 -19.99
C GLN A 13 -6.60 4.24 -20.21
N ARG A 14 -7.28 3.51 -19.32
CA ARG A 14 -8.70 3.16 -19.46
C ARG A 14 -9.64 4.01 -18.60
N LEU A 15 -9.09 4.71 -17.63
CA LEU A 15 -9.88 5.61 -16.80
C LEU A 15 -10.46 6.76 -17.60
N SER A 16 -11.75 7.03 -17.40
CA SER A 16 -12.47 8.14 -18.02
C SER A 16 -12.25 9.48 -17.32
N GLY A 17 -11.65 9.49 -16.15
CA GLY A 17 -11.39 10.69 -15.34
C GLY A 17 -10.35 10.44 -14.26
N ARG A 18 -10.00 11.50 -13.55
CA ARG A 18 -8.95 11.44 -12.53
C ARG A 18 -9.37 10.62 -11.31
N VAL A 19 -8.54 9.68 -10.92
CA VAL A 19 -8.69 8.82 -9.74
C VAL A 19 -7.44 8.91 -8.89
N GLU A 20 -7.59 9.12 -7.59
CA GLU A 20 -6.49 8.99 -6.63
C GLU A 20 -6.44 7.58 -6.06
N LEU A 21 -5.24 7.01 -5.97
CA LEU A 21 -4.99 5.70 -5.40
C LEU A 21 -3.81 5.75 -4.44
N THR A 22 -4.01 5.20 -3.24
CA THR A 22 -2.92 5.10 -2.26
C THR A 22 -2.48 3.65 -2.16
N LEU A 23 -1.28 3.38 -2.68
CA LEU A 23 -0.68 2.05 -2.65
C LEU A 23 -0.10 1.72 -1.27
N TYR A 24 -0.16 0.43 -0.93
CA TYR A 24 0.62 -0.15 0.16
C TYR A 24 1.17 -1.52 -0.28
N GLY A 25 1.80 -2.26 0.62
CA GLY A 25 2.42 -3.53 0.22
C GLY A 25 3.64 -3.35 -0.69
N ARG A 26 4.00 -4.39 -1.43
CA ARG A 26 5.23 -4.42 -2.24
C ARG A 26 5.19 -3.51 -3.44
N ALA A 27 4.01 -3.28 -4.04
CA ALA A 27 3.87 -2.32 -5.13
C ALA A 27 4.25 -0.90 -4.69
N ALA A 28 3.84 -0.50 -3.48
CA ALA A 28 4.23 0.78 -2.88
C ALA A 28 5.74 0.88 -2.62
N LEU A 29 6.36 -0.20 -2.15
CA LEU A 29 7.81 -0.26 -1.91
C LEU A 29 8.58 -0.17 -3.23
N GLN A 30 8.14 -0.89 -4.24
CA GLN A 30 8.78 -0.95 -5.54
C GLN A 30 8.71 0.38 -6.30
N LEU A 31 7.56 1.06 -6.26
CA LEU A 31 7.34 2.29 -7.02
C LEU A 31 7.71 3.56 -6.24
N GLY A 32 7.72 3.49 -4.92
CA GLY A 32 7.89 4.65 -4.05
C GLY A 32 9.28 4.84 -3.45
N PHE A 33 10.24 3.93 -3.73
CA PHE A 33 11.62 4.04 -3.25
C PHE A 33 12.62 3.94 -4.41
N SER A 34 13.78 4.59 -4.26
CA SER A 34 14.77 4.71 -5.34
C SER A 34 15.50 3.41 -5.68
N ASN A 35 15.72 2.53 -4.71
CA ASN A 35 16.49 1.30 -4.87
C ASN A 35 15.80 0.11 -4.17
N PRO A 36 14.60 -0.28 -4.62
CA PRO A 36 13.92 -1.44 -4.05
C PRO A 36 14.66 -2.74 -4.40
N PRO A 37 14.55 -3.78 -3.57
CA PRO A 37 15.00 -5.13 -3.90
C PRO A 37 14.42 -5.60 -5.24
N LEU A 38 15.23 -6.34 -6.02
CA LEU A 38 14.85 -6.76 -7.38
C LEU A 38 13.59 -7.65 -7.41
N ASP A 39 13.38 -8.45 -6.39
CA ASP A 39 12.21 -9.33 -6.27
C ASP A 39 10.89 -8.55 -6.10
N TYR A 40 10.92 -7.28 -5.64
CA TYR A 40 9.72 -6.45 -5.58
C TYR A 40 9.15 -6.14 -6.97
N ALA A 41 10.00 -6.09 -7.99
CA ALA A 41 9.58 -5.90 -9.38
C ALA A 41 8.73 -7.05 -9.92
N LEU A 42 8.83 -8.22 -9.28
CA LEU A 42 8.12 -9.45 -9.62
C LEU A 42 6.84 -9.65 -8.80
N SER A 43 6.51 -8.71 -7.88
CA SER A 43 5.25 -8.81 -7.15
C SER A 43 4.08 -8.94 -8.11
N ARG A 44 3.19 -9.89 -7.82
CA ARG A 44 2.04 -10.20 -8.66
C ARG A 44 0.84 -9.31 -8.35
N ASP A 45 0.87 -8.70 -7.17
CA ASP A 45 -0.26 -7.97 -6.62
C ASP A 45 0.02 -6.47 -6.54
N VAL A 46 -1.02 -5.70 -6.78
CA VAL A 46 -1.10 -4.29 -6.43
C VAL A 46 -2.21 -4.13 -5.41
N ASP A 47 -1.84 -3.66 -4.21
CA ASP A 47 -2.75 -3.42 -3.11
C ASP A 47 -2.89 -1.92 -2.84
N ALA A 48 -4.09 -1.49 -2.48
CA ALA A 48 -4.38 -0.09 -2.17
C ALA A 48 -5.17 0.05 -0.87
N VAL A 49 -4.98 1.19 -0.21
CA VAL A 49 -5.77 1.63 0.94
C VAL A 49 -6.69 2.75 0.49
N MET A 50 -7.94 2.65 0.88
CA MET A 50 -8.99 3.63 0.64
C MET A 50 -9.43 4.28 1.95
N TRP A 51 -9.71 5.59 1.91
CA TRP A 51 -10.41 6.23 3.02
C TRP A 51 -11.88 5.79 3.06
N ILE A 52 -12.52 5.97 4.21
CA ILE A 52 -13.94 5.62 4.37
C ILE A 52 -14.79 6.40 3.36
N GLY A 53 -15.57 5.67 2.54
CA GLY A 53 -16.42 6.24 1.50
C GLY A 53 -15.75 6.41 0.13
N GLN A 54 -14.46 6.17 -0.03
CA GLN A 54 -13.80 6.30 -1.32
C GLN A 54 -14.30 5.27 -2.34
N ALA A 55 -14.59 4.06 -1.89
CA ALA A 55 -15.06 3.00 -2.79
C ALA A 55 -16.41 3.36 -3.45
N GLU A 56 -17.32 3.93 -2.66
CA GLU A 56 -18.61 4.41 -3.11
C GLU A 56 -18.46 5.62 -4.04
N GLU A 57 -17.58 6.56 -3.69
CA GLU A 57 -17.30 7.71 -4.55
C GLU A 57 -16.76 7.30 -5.92
N LEU A 58 -15.85 6.32 -5.96
CA LEU A 58 -15.31 5.80 -7.22
C LEU A 58 -16.39 5.07 -8.04
N LEU A 59 -17.30 4.35 -7.39
CA LEU A 59 -18.42 3.67 -8.05
C LEU A 59 -19.38 4.65 -8.70
N GLU A 60 -19.71 5.74 -8.02
CA GLU A 60 -20.70 6.71 -8.48
C GLU A 60 -20.16 7.67 -9.54
N ARG A 61 -18.88 8.02 -9.50
CA ARG A 61 -18.31 9.12 -10.29
C ARG A 61 -17.34 8.71 -11.38
N THR A 62 -16.94 7.45 -11.42
CA THR A 62 -15.91 6.98 -12.35
C THR A 62 -16.24 5.60 -12.91
N ASN A 63 -15.45 5.18 -13.91
CA ASN A 63 -15.47 3.81 -14.43
C ASN A 63 -14.40 2.92 -13.74
N PHE A 64 -13.92 3.31 -12.57
CA PHE A 64 -12.77 2.66 -11.92
C PHE A 64 -12.95 1.16 -11.76
N TRP A 65 -14.05 0.71 -11.17
CA TRP A 65 -14.25 -0.71 -10.88
C TRP A 65 -14.32 -1.59 -12.13
N SER A 66 -15.00 -1.12 -13.19
CA SER A 66 -15.01 -1.85 -14.46
C SER A 66 -13.63 -1.90 -15.11
N VAL A 67 -12.84 -0.83 -14.98
CA VAL A 67 -11.45 -0.80 -15.45
C VAL A 67 -10.58 -1.80 -14.68
N ILE A 68 -10.76 -1.93 -13.37
CA ILE A 68 -10.02 -2.92 -12.56
C ILE A 68 -10.34 -4.35 -13.03
N GLU A 69 -11.61 -4.66 -13.28
CA GLU A 69 -12.03 -5.97 -13.80
C GLU A 69 -11.42 -6.25 -15.18
N GLU A 70 -11.48 -5.29 -16.10
CA GLU A 70 -10.88 -5.40 -17.43
C GLU A 70 -9.37 -5.64 -17.37
N VAL A 71 -8.66 -4.88 -16.54
CA VAL A 71 -7.20 -5.00 -16.39
C VAL A 71 -6.83 -6.33 -15.75
N ASN A 72 -7.55 -6.78 -14.74
CA ASN A 72 -7.32 -8.08 -14.12
C ASN A 72 -7.56 -9.23 -15.13
N ALA A 73 -8.61 -9.13 -15.96
CA ALA A 73 -8.84 -10.10 -17.04
C ALA A 73 -7.72 -10.09 -18.09
N LEU A 74 -7.22 -8.90 -18.46
CA LEU A 74 -6.14 -8.75 -19.44
C LEU A 74 -4.82 -9.41 -19.01
N PHE A 75 -4.53 -9.41 -17.70
CA PHE A 75 -3.29 -9.93 -17.14
C PHE A 75 -3.44 -11.27 -16.41
N ALA A 76 -4.62 -11.89 -16.47
CA ALA A 76 -4.90 -13.15 -15.78
C ALA A 76 -3.92 -14.28 -16.14
N ASP A 77 -3.57 -14.42 -17.43
CA ASP A 77 -2.62 -15.43 -17.90
C ASP A 77 -1.18 -15.23 -17.36
N GLN A 78 -0.87 -14.01 -16.88
CA GLN A 78 0.40 -13.67 -16.24
C GLN A 78 0.30 -13.76 -14.71
N GLU A 79 -0.84 -14.13 -14.19
CA GLU A 79 -1.15 -14.14 -12.75
C GLU A 79 -0.88 -12.78 -12.06
N LEU A 80 -1.19 -11.67 -12.75
CA LEU A 80 -1.03 -10.33 -12.24
C LEU A 80 -2.40 -9.72 -11.95
N TYR A 81 -2.55 -9.15 -10.76
CA TYR A 81 -3.83 -8.64 -10.29
C TYR A 81 -3.70 -7.33 -9.52
N ILE A 82 -4.73 -6.50 -9.61
CA ILE A 82 -5.01 -5.47 -8.62
C ILE A 82 -6.10 -6.06 -7.74
N SER A 83 -5.73 -6.54 -6.55
CA SER A 83 -6.56 -7.52 -5.85
C SER A 83 -7.21 -7.00 -4.58
N HIS A 84 -6.52 -6.15 -3.82
CA HIS A 84 -6.98 -5.76 -2.51
C HIS A 84 -7.12 -4.24 -2.40
N PHE A 85 -8.35 -3.82 -2.19
CA PHE A 85 -8.72 -2.45 -1.87
C PHE A 85 -9.23 -2.44 -0.43
N PHE A 86 -8.31 -2.23 0.51
CA PHE A 86 -8.66 -2.21 1.93
C PHE A 86 -9.15 -0.83 2.33
N GLU A 87 -10.26 -0.79 3.06
CA GLU A 87 -10.63 0.41 3.76
C GLU A 87 -9.63 0.69 4.89
N GLU A 88 -9.37 1.95 5.20
CA GLU A 88 -8.41 2.37 6.22
C GLU A 88 -8.67 1.76 7.62
N SER A 89 -9.91 1.35 7.90
CA SER A 89 -10.29 0.65 9.13
C SER A 89 -9.74 -0.77 9.22
N GLN A 90 -9.32 -1.35 8.09
CA GLN A 90 -8.83 -2.72 7.97
C GLN A 90 -7.29 -2.81 8.02
N VAL A 91 -6.59 -1.68 7.99
CA VAL A 91 -5.12 -1.62 7.98
C VAL A 91 -4.61 -0.90 9.24
N VAL A 92 -3.47 -1.33 9.77
CA VAL A 92 -2.83 -0.63 10.88
C VAL A 92 -2.17 0.64 10.36
N LEU A 93 -2.71 1.78 10.74
CA LEU A 93 -2.31 3.11 10.28
C LEU A 93 -2.32 4.12 11.44
N THR A 94 -1.62 5.23 11.27
CA THR A 94 -1.80 6.40 12.13
C THR A 94 -3.12 7.12 11.79
N THR A 95 -3.65 7.92 12.71
CA THR A 95 -4.92 8.65 12.48
C THR A 95 -4.80 9.73 11.41
N ASP A 96 -3.60 10.20 11.13
CA ASP A 96 -3.27 11.28 10.18
C ASP A 96 -2.60 10.76 8.88
N TRP A 97 -2.72 9.47 8.58
CA TRP A 97 -2.09 8.80 7.45
C TRP A 97 -2.34 9.49 6.10
N MET A 98 -3.55 10.04 5.90
CA MET A 98 -3.91 10.75 4.66
C MET A 98 -2.99 11.94 4.37
N SER A 99 -2.64 12.71 5.40
CA SER A 99 -1.76 13.88 5.27
C SER A 99 -0.30 13.50 5.08
N LYS A 100 0.07 12.27 5.41
CA LYS A 100 1.44 11.73 5.32
C LYS A 100 1.70 10.97 4.01
N ARG A 101 0.71 10.82 3.15
CA ARG A 101 0.87 10.14 1.87
C ARG A 101 2.00 10.78 1.05
N VAL A 102 2.78 9.95 0.38
CA VAL A 102 3.88 10.38 -0.47
C VAL A 102 3.49 10.16 -1.94
N PRO A 103 3.55 11.19 -2.80
CA PRO A 103 3.23 11.01 -4.21
C PRO A 103 4.24 10.09 -4.90
N ILE A 104 3.73 9.22 -5.77
CA ILE A 104 4.54 8.41 -6.68
C ILE A 104 4.56 9.12 -8.04
N HIS A 105 5.70 9.69 -8.35
CA HIS A 105 5.88 10.41 -9.61
C HIS A 105 5.97 9.46 -10.80
N GLY A 106 5.31 9.81 -11.91
CA GLY A 106 5.29 9.02 -13.12
C GLY A 106 4.57 9.76 -14.25
N ARG A 107 4.47 9.11 -15.41
CA ARG A 107 3.70 9.66 -16.56
C ARG A 107 2.26 9.16 -16.49
N TRP A 108 1.55 9.57 -15.44
CA TRP A 108 0.14 9.24 -15.23
C TRP A 108 -0.74 10.36 -15.75
N THR A 109 -1.78 10.03 -16.50
CA THR A 109 -2.76 10.98 -17.04
C THR A 109 -3.97 11.11 -16.13
N ASN A 110 -4.53 9.97 -15.76
CA ASN A 110 -5.77 9.87 -14.98
C ASN A 110 -5.54 9.34 -13.55
N LEU A 111 -4.38 8.70 -13.28
CA LEU A 111 -4.05 8.24 -11.94
C LEU A 111 -3.26 9.30 -11.17
N GLY A 112 -3.76 9.69 -10.01
CA GLY A 112 -2.99 10.34 -8.94
C GLY A 112 -2.47 9.27 -7.99
N LEU A 113 -1.23 8.80 -8.19
CA LEU A 113 -0.67 7.75 -7.36
C LEU A 113 0.06 8.30 -6.14
N TYR A 114 -0.27 7.71 -5.01
CA TYR A 114 0.40 7.91 -3.73
C TYR A 114 0.83 6.56 -3.15
N ARG A 115 1.76 6.57 -2.25
CA ARG A 115 1.98 5.48 -1.30
C ARG A 115 1.68 5.96 0.12
N LEU A 116 1.46 5.04 1.02
CA LEU A 116 1.44 5.35 2.45
C LEU A 116 2.74 6.06 2.87
N GLY A 117 2.65 6.91 3.87
CA GLY A 117 3.82 7.50 4.54
C GLY A 117 4.74 6.43 5.10
N ASN A 118 6.00 6.79 5.38
CA ASN A 118 7.00 5.81 5.80
C ASN A 118 6.60 5.06 7.08
N GLU A 119 6.05 5.79 8.04
CA GLU A 119 5.56 5.22 9.30
C GLU A 119 4.38 4.27 9.07
N ASP A 120 3.41 4.66 8.23
CA ASP A 120 2.23 3.85 7.93
C ASP A 120 2.56 2.61 7.10
N LEU A 121 3.49 2.71 6.14
CA LEU A 121 4.03 1.53 5.45
C LEU A 121 4.68 0.56 6.43
N PHE A 122 5.49 1.06 7.36
CA PHE A 122 6.11 0.25 8.40
C PHE A 122 5.05 -0.42 9.28
N LEU A 123 4.07 0.33 9.78
CA LEU A 123 2.99 -0.21 10.62
C LEU A 123 2.18 -1.29 9.91
N SER A 124 1.88 -1.11 8.61
CA SER A 124 1.14 -2.10 7.83
C SER A 124 1.87 -3.45 7.74
N LYS A 125 3.20 -3.45 7.81
CA LYS A 125 4.04 -4.66 7.82
C LYS A 125 4.11 -5.37 9.17
N LEU A 126 3.61 -4.76 10.23
CA LEU A 126 3.50 -5.38 11.55
C LEU A 126 2.17 -6.11 11.78
N MET A 127 1.27 -6.09 10.80
CA MET A 127 -0.07 -6.73 10.91
C MET A 127 0.01 -8.25 10.92
N ARG A 128 1.06 -8.83 10.33
CA ARG A 128 1.29 -10.27 10.23
C ARG A 128 2.70 -10.58 10.71
N ASP A 129 2.85 -11.68 11.42
CA ASP A 129 4.17 -12.18 11.82
C ASP A 129 4.76 -13.09 10.72
N ASP A 130 4.85 -12.54 9.51
CA ASP A 130 5.37 -13.20 8.32
C ASP A 130 6.83 -12.81 8.06
N PRO A 131 7.73 -13.75 7.69
CA PRO A 131 9.12 -13.44 7.39
C PRO A 131 9.30 -12.40 6.28
N ILE A 132 8.43 -12.42 5.27
CA ILE A 132 8.47 -11.47 4.15
C ILE A 132 8.12 -10.07 4.63
N ASP A 133 7.05 -9.92 5.42
CA ASP A 133 6.65 -8.63 5.99
C ASP A 133 7.72 -8.07 6.95
N ARG A 134 8.41 -8.95 7.68
CA ARG A 134 9.58 -8.54 8.50
C ARG A 134 10.72 -7.97 7.65
N MET A 135 11.06 -8.63 6.54
CA MET A 135 12.07 -8.13 5.60
C MET A 135 11.65 -6.79 4.99
N ASP A 136 10.39 -6.66 4.58
CA ASP A 136 9.84 -5.43 4.05
C ASP A 136 9.87 -4.29 5.10
N ALA A 137 9.53 -4.57 6.36
CA ALA A 137 9.63 -3.60 7.45
C ALA A 137 11.07 -3.11 7.67
N MET A 138 12.05 -4.01 7.65
CA MET A 138 13.47 -3.66 7.76
C MET A 138 13.96 -2.84 6.56
N PHE A 139 13.50 -3.16 5.35
CA PHE A 139 13.78 -2.36 4.17
C PHE A 139 13.25 -0.93 4.32
N ILE A 140 12.00 -0.76 4.80
CA ILE A 140 11.39 0.55 5.03
C ILE A 140 12.22 1.36 6.02
N VAL A 141 12.55 0.79 7.18
CA VAL A 141 13.35 1.45 8.22
C VAL A 141 14.68 1.94 7.69
N LYS A 142 15.35 1.11 6.87
CA LYS A 142 16.65 1.45 6.29
C LYS A 142 16.56 2.50 5.18
N SER A 143 15.57 2.37 4.30
CA SER A 143 15.45 3.21 3.09
C SER A 143 14.78 4.56 3.37
N ALA A 144 13.94 4.63 4.39
CA ALA A 144 13.25 5.86 4.82
C ALA A 144 13.92 6.57 6.01
N PRO A 145 15.14 6.22 6.40
CA PRO A 145 15.86 6.37 7.67
C PRO A 145 14.95 6.75 8.86
N LEU A 146 14.03 5.83 9.20
CA LEU A 146 13.17 6.01 10.37
C LEU A 146 13.99 5.90 11.67
N THR A 147 13.95 6.93 12.49
CA THR A 147 14.59 6.91 13.80
C THR A 147 13.82 6.01 14.79
N SER A 148 14.50 5.53 15.82
CA SER A 148 13.86 4.75 16.89
C SER A 148 12.70 5.50 17.55
N ASP A 149 12.82 6.84 17.69
CA ASP A 149 11.72 7.66 18.24
C ASP A 149 10.51 7.72 17.31
N GLN A 150 10.72 7.87 16.01
CA GLN A 150 9.64 7.83 15.02
C GLN A 150 8.93 6.48 15.03
N ILE A 151 9.68 5.38 15.06
CA ILE A 151 9.12 4.02 15.14
C ILE A 151 8.30 3.85 16.42
N ARG A 152 8.84 4.24 17.60
CA ARG A 152 8.10 4.15 18.86
C ARG A 152 6.84 5.00 18.86
N ASN A 153 6.90 6.21 18.31
CA ASN A 153 5.75 7.09 18.21
C ASN A 153 4.70 6.55 17.25
N ALA A 154 5.10 6.02 16.11
CA ALA A 154 4.19 5.38 15.16
C ALA A 154 3.46 4.20 15.83
N ILE A 155 4.18 3.28 16.48
CA ILE A 155 3.58 2.15 17.19
C ILE A 155 2.61 2.61 18.28
N ARG A 156 2.95 3.66 19.04
CA ARG A 156 2.10 4.20 20.11
C ARG A 156 0.80 4.79 19.57
N ASN A 157 0.86 5.46 18.43
CA ASN A 157 -0.26 6.18 17.82
C ASN A 157 -0.98 5.35 16.75
N ALA A 158 -0.62 4.07 16.60
CA ALA A 158 -1.24 3.19 15.63
C ALA A 158 -2.70 2.91 15.97
N ARG A 159 -3.58 3.13 14.99
CA ARG A 159 -4.96 2.64 15.00
C ARG A 159 -4.94 1.20 14.50
N ILE A 160 -5.24 0.27 15.36
CA ILE A 160 -5.23 -1.16 15.06
C ILE A 160 -6.66 -1.61 14.79
N PRO A 161 -6.94 -2.34 13.69
CA PRO A 161 -8.23 -2.97 13.44
C PRO A 161 -8.69 -3.82 14.64
N LYS A 162 -9.99 -3.79 14.96
CA LYS A 162 -10.55 -4.54 16.10
C LYS A 162 -10.73 -6.04 15.78
N VAL A 163 -9.70 -6.65 15.22
CA VAL A 163 -9.61 -8.08 14.90
C VAL A 163 -8.60 -8.69 15.87
N PRO A 164 -9.00 -9.62 16.76
CA PRO A 164 -8.14 -10.17 17.82
C PRO A 164 -6.78 -10.67 17.29
N GLU A 165 -6.80 -11.40 16.19
CA GLU A 165 -5.58 -11.92 15.56
C GLU A 165 -4.62 -10.80 15.11
N ILE A 166 -5.13 -9.75 14.47
CA ILE A 166 -4.31 -8.59 14.05
C ILE A 166 -3.72 -7.90 15.28
N VAL A 167 -4.52 -7.72 16.33
CA VAL A 167 -4.07 -7.08 17.58
C VAL A 167 -2.93 -7.88 18.23
N GLU A 168 -3.04 -9.20 18.29
CA GLU A 168 -2.00 -10.07 18.87
C GLU A 168 -0.74 -10.06 18.03
N GLN A 169 -0.86 -10.25 16.73
CA GLN A 169 0.27 -10.26 15.80
C GLN A 169 1.00 -8.90 15.79
N PHE A 170 0.24 -7.80 15.74
CA PHE A 170 0.82 -6.46 15.81
C PHE A 170 1.60 -6.25 17.11
N LYS A 171 1.07 -6.63 18.27
CA LYS A 171 1.75 -6.51 19.56
C LYS A 171 3.05 -7.33 19.60
N SER A 172 2.99 -8.56 19.08
CA SER A 172 4.17 -9.44 18.98
C SER A 172 5.25 -8.81 18.10
N CYS A 173 4.90 -8.37 16.89
CA CYS A 173 5.84 -7.75 15.96
C CYS A 173 6.40 -6.43 16.52
N ALA A 174 5.53 -5.56 17.04
CA ALA A 174 5.92 -4.26 17.59
C ALA A 174 6.87 -4.37 18.79
N SER A 175 6.79 -5.46 19.58
CA SER A 175 7.67 -5.67 20.72
C SER A 175 9.15 -5.74 20.33
N ARG A 176 9.46 -6.18 19.10
CA ARG A 176 10.83 -6.29 18.55
C ARG A 176 11.48 -4.94 18.25
N PHE A 177 10.68 -3.88 18.17
CA PHE A 177 11.13 -2.52 17.87
C PHE A 177 11.03 -1.56 19.06
N LYS A 178 10.83 -2.09 20.27
CA LYS A 178 10.72 -1.29 21.50
C LYS A 178 12.06 -1.06 22.23
N GLY A 179 13.14 -1.67 21.71
CA GLY A 179 14.49 -1.57 22.26
C GLY A 179 15.19 -0.24 21.99
#